data_3f8fb3da6b1dff1ff93b4fd228728fa1
#
_entry.id   3f8fb3da6b1dff1ff93b4fd228728fa1
#
_cell.length_a   1.000
_cell.length_b   1.000
_cell.length_c   1.000
_cell.angle_alpha   90.00
_cell.angle_beta   90.00
_cell.angle_gamma   90.00
#
_symmetry.space_group_name_H-M   'P 1'
#
loop_
_entity.id
_entity.type
_entity.pdbx_description
1 polymer ?
#
loop_
_entity_poly.entity_id
_entity_poly.type
_entity_poly.pdbx_seq_one_letter_code
_entity_poly.pdbx_strand_id
1 'polypeptide(L)'
;HLPPDVPAYRLVDKLEGESLNEAKLNEAAVLALAWSRAWNGGGAHGTVYSVKPAQVSKSAQTGEFVGKGAFVVRGQRTWYKDMDVRIGIGLIAVNGVPMVVSGTPEHVQATCPRHAVLAPGRTKKEQLANTIYRTTGLSTDELLAVLPGACDVIEEYGMLTPPAQEEE
;
A
#
# COMPACT_ATOMS: atom_id res chain seq x y z
N HIS A 1 -22.84 -0.42 7.66
CA HIS A 1 -22.91 -1.25 6.46
C HIS A 1 -21.69 -0.99 5.61
N LEU A 2 -20.75 -1.93 5.57
CA LEU A 2 -19.64 -1.85 4.62
C LEU A 2 -20.19 -2.01 3.21
N PRO A 3 -19.71 -1.20 2.26
CA PRO A 3 -19.92 -1.52 0.86
C PRO A 3 -19.47 -2.97 0.65
N PRO A 4 -20.24 -3.81 -0.07
CA PRO A 4 -19.94 -5.23 -0.22
C PRO A 4 -18.63 -5.54 -0.93
N ASP A 5 -17.85 -4.55 -1.25
CA ASP A 5 -16.78 -4.59 -2.21
C ASP A 5 -15.37 -4.25 -1.67
N VAL A 6 -15.23 -4.06 -0.36
CA VAL A 6 -13.90 -3.85 0.24
C VAL A 6 -13.33 -5.20 0.63
N PRO A 7 -12.35 -5.75 -0.09
CA PRO A 7 -11.69 -6.95 0.39
C PRO A 7 -11.05 -6.65 1.74
N ALA A 8 -11.39 -7.44 2.74
CA ALA A 8 -10.69 -7.40 4.01
C ALA A 8 -9.27 -7.94 3.76
N TYR A 9 -8.31 -7.07 3.55
CA TYR A 9 -6.92 -7.48 3.61
C TYR A 9 -6.58 -7.75 5.06
N ARG A 10 -6.30 -9.01 5.35
CA ARG A 10 -5.68 -9.40 6.60
C ARG A 10 -4.20 -9.00 6.53
N LEU A 11 -3.89 -7.79 6.88
CA LEU A 11 -2.53 -7.41 7.22
C LEU A 11 -2.24 -8.03 8.59
N VAL A 12 -1.74 -9.26 8.56
CA VAL A 12 -1.14 -9.86 9.76
C VAL A 12 0.30 -9.36 9.78
N ASP A 13 0.49 -8.23 10.38
CA ASP A 13 1.81 -7.82 10.79
C ASP A 13 2.20 -8.72 11.97
N LYS A 14 3.08 -9.66 11.71
CA LYS A 14 3.76 -10.39 12.80
C LYS A 14 4.78 -9.46 13.42
N LEU A 15 4.30 -8.62 14.30
CA LEU A 15 5.15 -7.85 15.19
C LEU A 15 5.71 -8.83 16.24
N GLU A 16 6.80 -9.50 15.89
CA GLU A 16 7.53 -10.31 16.84
C GLU A 16 8.10 -9.40 17.94
N GLY A 17 7.42 -9.36 19.09
CA GLY A 17 7.87 -8.68 20.29
C GLY A 17 7.63 -7.17 20.34
N GLU A 18 7.00 -6.55 19.33
CA GLU A 18 6.64 -5.13 19.35
C GLU A 18 5.15 -4.95 19.60
N SER A 19 4.79 -4.00 20.46
CA SER A 19 3.39 -3.60 20.62
C SER A 19 2.90 -2.80 19.41
N LEU A 20 1.67 -3.08 18.96
CA LEU A 20 0.95 -2.26 18.01
C LEU A 20 0.76 -0.86 18.60
N ASN A 21 1.33 0.14 17.94
CA ASN A 21 1.08 1.53 18.25
C ASN A 21 0.19 2.18 17.16
N GLU A 22 -0.28 3.38 17.45
CA GLU A 22 -1.18 4.12 16.56
C GLU A 22 -0.52 4.43 15.21
N ALA A 23 0.78 4.73 15.19
CA ALA A 23 1.52 5.00 13.95
C ALA A 23 1.57 3.79 13.04
N LYS A 24 1.82 2.59 13.58
CA LYS A 24 1.83 1.33 12.80
C LYS A 24 0.45 0.96 12.28
N LEU A 25 -0.59 1.19 13.07
CA LEU A 25 -1.97 0.98 12.63
C LEU A 25 -2.33 1.93 11.49
N ASN A 26 -1.89 3.17 11.55
CA ASN A 26 -2.09 4.14 10.47
C ASN A 26 -1.35 3.75 9.19
N GLU A 27 -0.12 3.29 9.29
CA GLU A 27 0.64 2.76 8.14
C GLU A 27 -0.06 1.56 7.50
N ALA A 28 -0.52 0.62 8.31
CA ALA A 28 -1.28 -0.53 7.84
C ALA A 28 -2.59 -0.11 7.15
N ALA A 29 -3.26 0.89 7.66
CA ALA A 29 -4.49 1.44 7.09
C ALA A 29 -4.24 2.06 5.70
N VAL A 30 -3.17 2.84 5.55
CA VAL A 30 -2.77 3.43 4.26
C VAL A 30 -2.50 2.33 3.22
N LEU A 31 -1.75 1.31 3.58
CA LEU A 31 -1.43 0.19 2.68
C LEU A 31 -2.67 -0.64 2.34
N ALA A 32 -3.53 -0.91 3.32
CA ALA A 32 -4.78 -1.62 3.07
C ALA A 32 -5.69 -0.86 2.10
N LEU A 33 -5.76 0.45 2.22
CA LEU A 33 -6.53 1.29 1.31
C LEU A 33 -5.93 1.29 -0.11
N ALA A 34 -4.62 1.45 -0.23
CA ALA A 34 -3.92 1.46 -1.52
C ALA A 34 -4.12 0.15 -2.30
N TRP A 35 -4.13 -0.99 -1.61
CA TRP A 35 -4.30 -2.32 -2.20
C TRP A 35 -5.76 -2.78 -2.27
N SER A 36 -6.70 -1.91 -1.94
CA SER A 36 -8.13 -2.16 -2.07
C SER A 36 -8.66 -1.73 -3.45
N ARG A 37 -9.94 -1.98 -3.67
CA ARG A 37 -10.63 -1.47 -4.87
C ARG A 37 -10.65 0.07 -4.96
N ALA A 38 -10.36 0.77 -3.87
CA ALA A 38 -10.27 2.22 -3.86
C ALA A 38 -9.23 2.74 -4.85
N TRP A 39 -8.14 2.01 -5.08
CA TRP A 39 -7.12 2.40 -6.06
C TRP A 39 -7.69 2.54 -7.46
N ASN A 40 -8.46 1.56 -7.91
CA ASN A 40 -9.05 1.54 -9.25
C ASN A 40 -10.40 2.28 -9.33
N GLY A 41 -10.94 2.69 -8.19
CA GLY A 41 -12.23 3.38 -8.11
C GLY A 41 -12.19 4.86 -8.48
N GLY A 42 -11.00 5.43 -8.69
CA GLY A 42 -10.82 6.83 -9.11
C GLY A 42 -11.02 7.87 -8.01
N GLY A 43 -11.28 7.47 -6.78
CA GLY A 43 -11.38 8.37 -5.63
C GLY A 43 -10.02 8.76 -5.07
N ALA A 44 -9.88 10.01 -4.60
CA ALA A 44 -8.66 10.50 -3.98
C ALA A 44 -8.53 10.10 -2.50
N HIS A 45 -9.64 9.74 -1.86
CA HIS A 45 -9.75 9.43 -0.45
C HIS A 45 -10.56 8.16 -0.23
N GLY A 46 -10.34 7.52 0.90
CA GLY A 46 -11.09 6.35 1.32
C GLY A 46 -11.10 6.17 2.82
N THR A 47 -11.91 5.23 3.26
CA THR A 47 -12.07 4.89 4.67
C THR A 47 -11.78 3.42 4.88
N VAL A 48 -10.97 3.11 5.88
CA VAL A 48 -10.70 1.76 6.33
C VAL A 48 -10.99 1.63 7.83
N TYR A 49 -11.04 0.42 8.32
CA TYR A 49 -11.19 0.17 9.74
C TYR A 49 -10.27 -0.94 10.22
N SER A 50 -9.95 -0.93 11.49
CA SER A 50 -9.26 -2.02 12.17
C SER A 50 -10.16 -2.69 13.19
N VAL A 51 -9.93 -3.97 13.40
CA VAL A 51 -10.61 -4.80 14.40
C VAL A 51 -9.60 -5.74 15.05
N LYS A 52 -9.93 -6.21 16.24
CA LYS A 52 -9.14 -7.25 16.89
C LYS A 52 -9.41 -8.62 16.24
N PRO A 53 -8.44 -9.54 16.25
CA PRO A 53 -8.63 -10.88 15.68
C PRO A 53 -9.85 -11.62 16.22
N ALA A 54 -10.19 -11.46 17.51
CA ALA A 54 -11.36 -12.07 18.12
C ALA A 54 -12.71 -11.58 17.53
N GLN A 55 -12.72 -10.44 16.85
CA GLN A 55 -13.91 -9.88 16.22
C GLN A 55 -14.18 -10.45 14.82
N VAL A 56 -13.24 -11.22 14.27
CA VAL A 56 -13.32 -11.77 12.90
C VAL A 56 -13.61 -13.25 12.95
N SER A 57 -14.66 -13.67 12.26
CA SER A 57 -15.07 -15.08 12.19
C SER A 57 -15.44 -15.46 10.76
N LYS A 58 -15.23 -16.74 10.43
CA LYS A 58 -15.77 -17.35 9.20
C LYS A 58 -17.15 -17.96 9.40
N SER A 59 -17.60 -18.08 10.66
CA SER A 59 -18.86 -18.70 11.02
C SER A 59 -19.99 -17.71 10.99
N ALA A 60 -20.99 -17.98 10.14
CA ALA A 60 -22.25 -17.25 10.14
C ALA A 60 -23.11 -17.69 11.33
N GLN A 61 -23.91 -16.77 11.89
CA GLN A 61 -25.00 -17.10 12.80
C GLN A 61 -26.20 -17.59 12.01
N THR A 62 -27.17 -18.20 12.70
CA THR A 62 -28.42 -18.67 12.09
C THR A 62 -29.08 -17.53 11.31
N GLY A 63 -29.36 -17.76 10.02
CA GLY A 63 -29.97 -16.76 9.14
C GLY A 63 -29.00 -15.80 8.44
N GLU A 64 -27.72 -15.89 8.72
CA GLU A 64 -26.69 -15.12 8.01
C GLU A 64 -26.06 -15.95 6.87
N PHE A 65 -25.79 -15.28 5.77
CA PHE A 65 -25.01 -15.84 4.65
C PHE A 65 -23.61 -15.22 4.61
N VAL A 66 -22.59 -16.07 4.60
CA VAL A 66 -21.19 -15.67 4.43
C VAL A 66 -20.70 -16.21 3.11
N GLY A 67 -20.41 -15.31 2.16
CA GLY A 67 -19.87 -15.67 0.85
C GLY A 67 -18.49 -16.34 0.97
N LYS A 68 -18.13 -17.13 -0.05
CA LYS A 68 -16.81 -17.77 -0.12
C LYS A 68 -15.70 -16.71 -0.03
N GLY A 69 -14.78 -16.87 0.91
CA GLY A 69 -13.68 -15.92 1.16
C GLY A 69 -14.04 -14.69 1.97
N ALA A 70 -15.31 -14.53 2.37
CA ALA A 70 -15.74 -13.44 3.24
C ALA A 70 -15.60 -13.80 4.72
N PHE A 71 -15.60 -12.76 5.56
CA PHE A 71 -15.53 -12.86 7.02
C PHE A 71 -16.68 -12.09 7.64
N VAL A 72 -17.13 -12.56 8.80
CA VAL A 72 -18.04 -11.81 9.67
C VAL A 72 -17.21 -11.00 10.65
N VAL A 73 -17.47 -9.72 10.72
CA VAL A 73 -16.84 -8.80 11.69
C VAL A 73 -17.89 -8.34 12.69
N ARG A 74 -17.63 -8.58 13.97
CA ARG A 74 -18.55 -8.26 15.07
C ARG A 74 -17.89 -7.26 16.03
N GLY A 75 -18.73 -6.47 16.70
CA GLY A 75 -18.30 -5.50 17.68
C GLY A 75 -17.85 -4.17 17.08
N GLN A 76 -17.19 -3.38 17.90
CA GLN A 76 -16.75 -2.03 17.51
C GLN A 76 -15.53 -2.07 16.60
N ARG A 77 -15.56 -1.17 15.60
CA ARG A 77 -14.46 -0.94 14.67
C ARG A 77 -13.76 0.37 15.00
N THR A 78 -12.45 0.41 14.81
CA THR A 78 -11.70 1.66 14.81
C THR A 78 -11.60 2.16 13.37
N TRP A 79 -12.16 3.33 13.10
CA TRP A 79 -12.27 3.89 11.76
C TRP A 79 -11.15 4.85 11.46
N TYR A 80 -10.62 4.76 10.24
CA TYR A 80 -9.66 5.68 9.65
C TYR A 80 -10.34 6.31 8.43
N LYS A 81 -10.85 7.54 8.61
CA LYS A 81 -11.67 8.24 7.62
C LYS A 81 -10.85 9.22 6.81
N ASP A 82 -11.30 9.47 5.57
CA ASP A 82 -10.75 10.47 4.66
C ASP A 82 -9.22 10.34 4.46
N MET A 83 -8.75 9.10 4.38
CA MET A 83 -7.34 8.83 4.13
C MET A 83 -7.02 8.99 2.65
N ASP A 84 -5.89 9.59 2.33
CA ASP A 84 -5.39 9.69 0.97
C ASP A 84 -5.09 8.30 0.39
N VAL A 85 -5.54 8.06 -0.83
CA VAL A 85 -5.21 6.84 -1.58
C VAL A 85 -3.85 7.06 -2.24
N ARG A 86 -2.80 6.76 -1.53
CA ARG A 86 -1.41 6.94 -1.96
C ARG A 86 -0.53 5.80 -1.46
N ILE A 87 0.58 5.57 -2.16
CA ILE A 87 1.63 4.64 -1.75
C ILE A 87 2.99 5.25 -2.06
N GLY A 88 3.97 4.94 -1.25
CA GLY A 88 5.38 5.24 -1.52
C GLY A 88 6.10 4.00 -2.03
N ILE A 89 7.01 4.20 -2.97
CA ILE A 89 8.00 3.20 -3.37
C ILE A 89 9.38 3.81 -3.26
N GLY A 90 10.36 2.99 -2.92
CA GLY A 90 11.73 3.45 -2.75
C GLY A 90 12.74 2.42 -3.22
N LEU A 91 13.96 2.89 -3.45
CA LEU A 91 15.09 2.06 -3.81
C LEU A 91 16.04 1.97 -2.63
N ILE A 92 16.40 0.75 -2.27
CA ILE A 92 17.49 0.46 -1.35
C ILE A 92 18.51 -0.42 -2.06
N ALA A 93 19.76 -0.36 -1.60
CA ALA A 93 20.81 -1.27 -2.06
C ALA A 93 21.10 -2.30 -0.98
N VAL A 94 21.02 -3.58 -1.35
CA VAL A 94 21.38 -4.70 -0.48
C VAL A 94 22.54 -5.45 -1.13
N ASN A 95 23.71 -5.42 -0.52
CA ASN A 95 24.93 -5.99 -1.08
C ASN A 95 25.22 -5.50 -2.52
N GLY A 96 24.99 -4.21 -2.78
CA GLY A 96 25.18 -3.59 -4.09
C GLY A 96 24.10 -3.86 -5.12
N VAL A 97 23.07 -4.63 -4.76
CA VAL A 97 21.93 -4.94 -5.64
C VAL A 97 20.77 -4.01 -5.32
N PRO A 98 20.22 -3.29 -6.32
CA PRO A 98 19.05 -2.45 -6.11
C PRO A 98 17.82 -3.32 -5.81
N MET A 99 17.08 -2.94 -4.77
CA MET A 99 15.82 -3.56 -4.39
C MET A 99 14.75 -2.51 -4.19
N VAL A 100 13.52 -2.84 -4.57
CA VAL A 100 12.36 -1.97 -4.33
C VAL A 100 11.74 -2.28 -2.97
N VAL A 101 11.38 -1.22 -2.26
CA VAL A 101 10.55 -1.29 -1.06
C VAL A 101 9.29 -0.45 -1.27
N SER A 102 8.23 -0.79 -0.57
CA SER A 102 7.00 0.00 -0.57
C SER A 102 6.54 0.28 0.85
N GLY A 103 5.76 1.33 1.00
CA GLY A 103 5.26 1.73 2.30
C GLY A 103 4.40 2.97 2.19
N THR A 104 4.17 3.64 3.31
CA THR A 104 3.55 4.95 3.30
C THR A 104 4.47 5.97 2.63
N PRO A 105 3.92 7.03 2.02
CA PRO A 105 4.74 8.09 1.44
C PRO A 105 5.76 8.65 2.43
N GLU A 106 5.36 8.92 3.65
CA GLU A 106 6.22 9.48 4.70
C GLU A 106 7.36 8.55 5.08
N HIS A 107 7.07 7.26 5.23
CA HIS A 107 8.09 6.26 5.57
C HIS A 107 9.15 6.14 4.48
N VAL A 108 8.71 6.05 3.23
CA VAL A 108 9.62 5.91 2.08
C VAL A 108 10.46 7.16 1.88
N GLN A 109 9.87 8.35 2.02
CA GLN A 109 10.60 9.62 1.95
C GLN A 109 11.67 9.73 3.05
N ALA A 110 11.36 9.24 4.25
CA ALA A 110 12.29 9.29 5.38
C ALA A 110 13.43 8.26 5.30
N THR A 111 13.20 7.11 4.70
CA THR A 111 14.13 5.96 4.74
C THR A 111 14.84 5.67 3.41
N CYS A 112 14.30 6.14 2.29
CA CYS A 112 14.86 5.88 0.96
C CYS A 112 15.35 7.17 0.31
N PRO A 113 16.65 7.30 0.01
CA PRO A 113 17.17 8.46 -0.71
C PRO A 113 16.54 8.64 -2.09
N ARG A 114 16.23 7.52 -2.76
CA ARG A 114 15.55 7.50 -4.05
C ARG A 114 14.16 6.92 -3.84
N HIS A 115 13.14 7.69 -4.18
CA HIS A 115 11.75 7.33 -3.88
C HIS A 115 10.76 7.99 -4.85
N ALA A 116 9.54 7.48 -4.85
CA ALA A 116 8.40 8.08 -5.53
C ALA A 116 7.13 7.93 -4.68
N VAL A 117 6.26 8.92 -4.76
CA VAL A 117 4.92 8.90 -4.20
C VAL A 117 3.93 8.76 -5.33
N LEU A 118 3.07 7.76 -5.24
CA LEU A 118 2.13 7.36 -6.27
C LEU A 118 0.70 7.52 -5.78
N ALA A 119 -0.17 7.95 -6.67
CA ALA A 119 -1.62 7.96 -6.49
C ALA A 119 -2.30 7.20 -7.62
N PRO A 120 -3.58 6.82 -7.49
CA PRO A 120 -4.34 6.30 -8.62
C PRO A 120 -4.30 7.26 -9.80
N GLY A 121 -4.09 6.74 -10.99
CA GLY A 121 -3.92 7.59 -12.17
C GLY A 121 -4.12 6.83 -13.47
N ARG A 122 -3.55 7.35 -14.54
CA ARG A 122 -3.76 6.87 -15.91
C ARG A 122 -2.59 6.08 -16.49
N THR A 123 -1.40 6.24 -15.94
CA THR A 123 -0.23 5.50 -16.42
C THR A 123 -0.32 4.04 -16.02
N LYS A 124 -0.35 3.16 -16.98
CA LYS A 124 -0.37 1.72 -16.71
C LYS A 124 0.87 1.31 -15.90
N LYS A 125 0.69 0.43 -14.93
CA LYS A 125 1.77 0.00 -14.05
C LYS A 125 2.95 -0.64 -14.82
N GLU A 126 2.68 -1.33 -15.92
CA GLU A 126 3.71 -1.91 -16.78
C GLU A 126 4.57 -0.84 -17.43
N GLN A 127 3.97 0.24 -17.88
CA GLN A 127 4.67 1.38 -18.46
C GLN A 127 5.52 2.10 -17.40
N LEU A 128 4.98 2.32 -16.22
CA LEU A 128 5.70 2.93 -15.11
C LEU A 128 6.88 2.06 -14.66
N ALA A 129 6.67 0.74 -14.54
CA ALA A 129 7.72 -0.21 -14.18
C ALA A 129 8.88 -0.18 -15.19
N ASN A 130 8.60 -0.14 -16.49
CA ASN A 130 9.63 -0.03 -17.52
C ASN A 130 10.41 1.29 -17.42
N THR A 131 9.74 2.40 -17.16
CA THR A 131 10.39 3.70 -16.98
C THR A 131 11.31 3.70 -15.78
N ILE A 132 10.87 3.16 -14.66
CA ILE A 132 11.69 3.05 -13.44
C ILE A 132 12.87 2.10 -13.65
N TYR A 133 12.66 0.97 -14.32
CA TYR A 133 13.74 0.04 -14.65
C TYR A 133 14.87 0.71 -15.43
N ARG A 134 14.55 1.51 -16.44
CA ARG A 134 15.55 2.22 -17.25
C ARG A 134 16.38 3.20 -16.44
N THR A 135 15.81 3.79 -15.40
CA THR A 135 16.49 4.77 -14.56
C THR A 135 17.27 4.14 -13.41
N THR A 136 16.74 3.04 -12.84
CA THR A 136 17.22 2.48 -11.58
C THR A 136 17.86 1.12 -11.70
N GLY A 137 17.56 0.36 -12.75
CA GLY A 137 17.93 -1.05 -12.86
C GLY A 137 17.10 -2.00 -12.00
N LEU A 138 16.06 -1.50 -11.31
CA LEU A 138 15.12 -2.33 -10.55
C LEU A 138 14.39 -3.30 -11.47
N SER A 139 14.23 -4.56 -11.03
CA SER A 139 13.47 -5.57 -11.76
C SER A 139 12.03 -5.12 -12.02
N THR A 140 11.57 -5.23 -13.26
CA THR A 140 10.18 -4.93 -13.62
C THR A 140 9.19 -5.84 -12.89
N ASP A 141 9.53 -7.10 -12.64
CA ASP A 141 8.68 -8.03 -11.90
C ASP A 141 8.51 -7.60 -10.43
N GLU A 142 9.60 -7.17 -9.79
CA GLU A 142 9.53 -6.63 -8.42
C GLU A 142 8.74 -5.33 -8.37
N LEU A 143 8.91 -4.44 -9.35
CA LEU A 143 8.14 -3.20 -9.43
C LEU A 143 6.65 -3.47 -9.62
N LEU A 144 6.27 -4.38 -10.50
CA LEU A 144 4.87 -4.75 -10.70
C LEU A 144 4.23 -5.32 -9.43
N ALA A 145 5.00 -6.03 -8.61
CA ALA A 145 4.52 -6.57 -7.34
C ALA A 145 4.18 -5.50 -6.30
N VAL A 146 4.76 -4.31 -6.40
CA VAL A 146 4.53 -3.19 -5.45
C VAL A 146 3.65 -2.08 -6.02
N LEU A 147 3.16 -2.21 -7.24
CA LEU A 147 2.26 -1.24 -7.87
C LEU A 147 0.81 -1.74 -7.81
N PRO A 148 -0.09 -1.03 -7.11
CA PRO A 148 -1.47 -1.47 -6.92
C PRO A 148 -2.31 -1.46 -8.21
N GLY A 149 -1.98 -0.59 -9.14
CA GLY A 149 -2.72 -0.42 -10.39
C GLY A 149 -2.14 0.72 -11.21
N ALA A 150 -2.91 1.29 -12.13
CA ALA A 150 -2.51 2.48 -12.86
C ALA A 150 -2.24 3.64 -11.90
N CYS A 151 -1.18 4.37 -12.15
CA CYS A 151 -0.63 5.38 -11.24
C CYS A 151 -0.38 6.71 -11.92
N ASP A 152 -0.51 7.79 -11.13
CA ASP A 152 0.16 9.06 -11.39
C ASP A 152 1.28 9.24 -10.36
N VAL A 153 2.41 9.73 -10.80
CA VAL A 153 3.53 10.08 -9.91
C VAL A 153 3.29 11.49 -9.38
N ILE A 154 3.10 11.58 -8.07
CA ILE A 154 2.84 12.86 -7.39
C ILE A 154 4.16 13.59 -7.13
N GLU A 155 5.18 12.84 -6.75
CA GLU A 155 6.47 13.33 -6.35
C GLU A 155 7.49 12.21 -6.57
N GLU A 156 8.73 12.54 -6.96
CA GLU A 156 9.79 11.55 -7.08
C GLU A 156 11.18 12.16 -6.95
N TYR A 157 12.13 11.33 -6.55
CA TYR A 157 13.56 11.64 -6.62
C TYR A 157 14.34 10.39 -7.00
N GLY A 158 15.03 10.45 -8.14
CA GLY A 158 15.92 9.39 -8.58
C GLY A 158 15.26 8.10 -9.07
N MET A 159 13.94 8.07 -9.24
CA MET A 159 13.20 6.89 -9.72
C MET A 159 12.84 6.99 -11.21
N LEU A 160 12.44 8.14 -11.67
CA LEU A 160 12.08 8.43 -13.08
C LEU A 160 13.14 9.24 -13.79
N THR A 161 13.80 10.13 -13.07
CA THR A 161 14.94 10.91 -13.52
C THR A 161 16.18 10.49 -12.73
N PRO A 162 17.36 10.35 -13.37
CA PRO A 162 18.59 10.07 -12.66
C PRO A 162 18.83 11.13 -11.58
N PRO A 163 19.36 10.75 -10.41
CA PRO A 163 19.73 11.72 -9.39
C PRO A 163 20.74 12.71 -9.95
N ALA A 164 20.68 13.96 -9.47
CA ALA A 164 21.70 14.94 -9.81
C ALA A 164 23.08 14.41 -9.44
N GLN A 165 24.03 14.44 -10.38
CA GLN A 165 25.43 14.13 -10.06
C GLN A 165 25.94 15.24 -9.15
N GLU A 166 26.46 14.87 -7.98
CA GLU A 166 27.25 15.79 -7.18
C GLU A 166 28.51 16.10 -8.01
N GLU A 167 28.65 17.34 -8.42
CA GLU A 167 29.88 17.82 -9.00
C GLU A 167 30.96 17.76 -7.90
N GLU A 168 31.98 16.90 -8.09
CA GLU A 168 33.16 16.87 -7.24
C GLU A 168 33.96 18.18 -7.39
#